data_9eafb7e7c4dd86bf986bf4dae74dd39e
#
_entry.id   9eafb7e7c4dd86bf986bf4dae74dd39e
#
_cell.length_a   1.000
_cell.length_b   1.000
_cell.length_c   1.000
_cell.angle_alpha   90.00
_cell.angle_beta   90.00
_cell.angle_gamma   90.00
#
_symmetry.space_group_name_H-M   'P 1'
#
loop_
_entity.id
_entity.type
_entity.pdbx_description
1 polymer ?
#
loop_
_entity_poly.entity_id
_entity_poly.type
_entity_poly.pdbx_seq_one_letter_code
_entity_poly.pdbx_strand_id
1 'polypeptide(L)'
;CRDQAAYESFDAEHYFNLLEKAPSEIPAELEADSLPKVTAPWKRYFARLIDETIYLIFWHMILSLGFHMNIRQTGLAFVVIGTIMQSVLLLLVEPVMLSRFGTTPGKFLFGFRVSAESGARLTWREAYDRTGIVLKRGLGFYIPVYGLIREYSSYRDCKKGEILEWEEDNILTLDERHMRWKVIAAVLVLSVLDVLNYFVWQAGALPQNRGNITAAQ
;
A
#
# COMPACT_ATOMS: atom_id res chain seq x y z
N CYS A 1 -15.30 15.11 -21.56
CA CYS A 1 -15.47 16.41 -22.26
C CYS A 1 -15.41 17.65 -21.37
N ARG A 2 -15.13 17.52 -20.04
CA ARG A 2 -14.99 18.70 -19.15
C ARG A 2 -13.52 19.12 -18.95
N ASP A 3 -12.58 18.22 -19.23
CA ASP A 3 -11.15 18.47 -18.96
C ASP A 3 -10.44 19.17 -20.12
N GLN A 4 -11.04 19.19 -21.31
CA GLN A 4 -10.47 19.85 -22.48
C GLN A 4 -10.59 21.37 -22.39
N ALA A 5 -11.67 21.90 -21.80
CA ALA A 5 -11.87 23.33 -21.62
C ALA A 5 -10.89 23.96 -20.59
N ALA A 6 -10.43 23.17 -19.60
CA ALA A 6 -9.41 23.62 -18.66
C ALA A 6 -8.01 23.66 -19.27
N TYR A 7 -7.76 22.84 -20.31
CA TYR A 7 -6.48 22.80 -21.02
C TYR A 7 -6.35 23.95 -22.05
N GLU A 8 -7.47 24.37 -22.63
CA GLU A 8 -7.50 25.47 -23.61
C GLU A 8 -7.38 26.87 -22.98
N SER A 9 -7.61 26.97 -21.65
CA SER A 9 -7.43 28.22 -20.91
C SER A 9 -6.06 28.37 -20.25
N PHE A 10 -5.15 27.39 -20.42
CA PHE A 10 -3.81 27.46 -19.89
C PHE A 10 -2.93 28.41 -20.73
N ASP A 11 -2.77 29.61 -20.24
CA ASP A 11 -1.87 30.59 -20.85
C ASP A 11 -0.41 30.28 -20.46
N ALA A 12 0.26 29.57 -21.35
CA ALA A 12 1.67 29.19 -21.17
C ALA A 12 2.60 30.40 -21.02
N GLU A 13 2.32 31.52 -21.70
CA GLU A 13 3.11 32.76 -21.55
C GLU A 13 2.95 33.39 -20.18
N HIS A 14 1.75 33.37 -19.62
CA HIS A 14 1.50 33.84 -18.27
C HIS A 14 2.25 32.99 -17.23
N TYR A 15 2.27 31.67 -17.41
CA TYR A 15 2.99 30.74 -16.54
C TYR A 15 4.51 30.91 -16.62
N PHE A 16 5.08 31.11 -17.81
CA PHE A 16 6.51 31.37 -17.97
C PHE A 16 6.92 32.73 -17.40
N ASN A 17 6.09 33.74 -17.51
CA ASN A 17 6.31 35.05 -16.91
C ASN A 17 6.25 35.02 -15.36
N LEU A 18 5.48 34.08 -14.78
CA LEU A 18 5.47 33.84 -13.32
C LEU A 18 6.72 33.09 -12.86
N LEU A 19 7.27 32.20 -13.69
CA LEU A 19 8.52 31.48 -13.39
C LEU A 19 9.77 32.35 -13.52
N GLU A 20 9.71 33.41 -14.34
CA GLU A 20 10.81 34.36 -14.55
C GLU A 20 10.88 35.42 -13.43
N LYS A 21 9.80 35.66 -12.69
CA LYS A 21 9.79 36.41 -11.44
C LYS A 21 10.35 35.50 -10.35
N ALA A 22 11.49 35.98 -9.81
CA ALA A 22 12.33 35.27 -8.83
C ALA A 22 11.64 34.35 -7.84
N PRO A 23 12.27 33.17 -7.50
CA PRO A 23 11.69 32.09 -6.67
C PRO A 23 11.29 32.50 -5.24
N SER A 24 11.58 33.75 -4.82
CA SER A 24 11.31 34.24 -3.46
C SER A 24 9.91 34.82 -3.24
N GLU A 25 9.07 34.93 -4.29
CA GLU A 25 7.76 35.60 -4.18
C GLU A 25 6.54 34.71 -4.48
N ILE A 26 6.73 33.42 -4.72
CA ILE A 26 5.59 32.50 -4.85
C ILE A 26 5.09 32.20 -3.43
N PRO A 27 3.88 32.64 -3.05
CA PRO A 27 3.34 32.31 -1.73
C PRO A 27 3.24 30.80 -1.60
N ALA A 28 3.73 30.24 -0.49
CA ALA A 28 3.70 28.81 -0.18
C ALA A 28 2.27 28.20 -0.26
N GLU A 29 1.23 29.03 -0.12
CA GLU A 29 -0.17 28.67 -0.30
C GLU A 29 -0.53 28.31 -1.77
N LEU A 30 0.11 28.93 -2.76
CA LEU A 30 -0.13 28.64 -4.17
C LEU A 30 0.57 27.36 -4.65
N GLU A 31 1.71 27.00 -4.04
CA GLU A 31 2.40 25.74 -4.33
C GLU A 31 1.65 24.51 -3.77
N ALA A 32 1.06 24.64 -2.58
CA ALA A 32 0.33 23.54 -1.95
C ALA A 32 -0.97 23.17 -2.69
N ASP A 33 -1.61 24.14 -3.35
CA ASP A 33 -2.88 23.92 -4.07
C ASP A 33 -2.68 23.47 -5.54
N SER A 34 -1.46 23.58 -6.07
CA SER A 34 -1.14 23.24 -7.47
C SER A 34 -0.71 21.78 -7.69
N LEU A 35 -0.44 21.03 -6.62
CA LEU A 35 -0.06 19.62 -6.75
C LEU A 35 -1.28 18.77 -7.14
N PRO A 36 -1.20 17.96 -8.21
CA PRO A 36 -2.32 17.14 -8.63
C PRO A 36 -2.70 16.14 -7.54
N LYS A 37 -3.82 16.39 -6.87
CA LYS A 37 -4.40 15.47 -5.87
C LYS A 37 -4.79 14.17 -6.57
N VAL A 38 -4.09 13.09 -6.30
CA VAL A 38 -4.39 11.79 -6.88
C VAL A 38 -5.59 11.19 -6.19
N THR A 39 -6.78 11.35 -6.76
CA THR A 39 -8.01 10.72 -6.29
C THR A 39 -8.21 9.37 -6.98
N ALA A 40 -7.70 8.30 -6.42
CA ALA A 40 -7.88 6.97 -6.99
C ALA A 40 -8.09 5.93 -5.86
N PRO A 41 -9.23 6.02 -5.10
CA PRO A 41 -9.42 5.24 -3.89
C PRO A 41 -9.37 3.73 -4.15
N TRP A 42 -9.99 3.24 -5.22
CA TRP A 42 -9.96 1.81 -5.57
C TRP A 42 -8.57 1.30 -5.93
N LYS A 43 -7.79 2.08 -6.70
CA LYS A 43 -6.41 1.69 -7.05
C LYS A 43 -5.54 1.61 -5.79
N ARG A 44 -5.71 2.56 -4.86
CA ARG A 44 -5.00 2.57 -3.55
C ARG A 44 -5.38 1.37 -2.71
N TYR A 45 -6.66 1.04 -2.64
CA TYR A 45 -7.16 -0.13 -1.91
C TYR A 45 -6.55 -1.43 -2.45
N PHE A 46 -6.64 -1.67 -3.77
CA PHE A 46 -6.08 -2.88 -4.36
C PHE A 46 -4.55 -2.95 -4.27
N ALA A 47 -3.86 -1.81 -4.37
CA ALA A 47 -2.42 -1.76 -4.14
C ALA A 47 -2.08 -2.22 -2.71
N ARG A 48 -2.83 -1.73 -1.72
CA ARG A 48 -2.67 -2.14 -0.32
C ARG A 48 -2.99 -3.62 -0.13
N LEU A 49 -4.08 -4.11 -0.70
CA LEU A 49 -4.47 -5.51 -0.62
C LEU A 49 -3.37 -6.46 -1.12
N ILE A 50 -2.69 -6.11 -2.22
CA ILE A 50 -1.55 -6.90 -2.73
C ILE A 50 -0.40 -6.91 -1.72
N ASP A 51 -0.02 -5.75 -1.19
CA ASP A 51 1.06 -5.65 -0.21
C ASP A 51 0.74 -6.47 1.04
N GLU A 52 -0.48 -6.38 1.56
CA GLU A 52 -0.92 -7.13 2.73
C GLU A 52 -0.97 -8.64 2.49
N THR A 53 -1.43 -9.07 1.31
CA THR A 53 -1.43 -10.49 0.93
C THR A 53 0.01 -11.04 0.88
N ILE A 54 0.97 -10.27 0.37
CA ILE A 54 2.39 -10.66 0.38
C ILE A 54 2.91 -10.84 1.82
N TYR A 55 2.59 -9.90 2.73
CA TYR A 55 3.01 -10.01 4.14
C TYR A 55 2.35 -11.21 4.83
N LEU A 56 1.08 -11.46 4.55
CA LEU A 56 0.34 -12.61 5.08
C LEU A 56 0.96 -13.94 4.63
N ILE A 57 1.27 -14.07 3.34
CA ILE A 57 1.92 -15.28 2.79
C ILE A 57 3.29 -15.47 3.44
N PHE A 58 4.07 -14.41 3.57
CA PHE A 58 5.37 -14.47 4.21
C PHE A 58 5.27 -14.95 5.67
N TRP A 59 4.29 -14.42 6.41
CA TRP A 59 4.01 -14.86 7.77
C TRP A 59 3.59 -16.34 7.83
N HIS A 60 2.67 -16.76 6.95
CA HIS A 60 2.24 -18.15 6.85
C HIS A 60 3.39 -19.09 6.47
N MET A 61 4.31 -18.65 5.60
CA MET A 61 5.51 -19.41 5.29
C MET A 61 6.40 -19.63 6.51
N ILE A 62 6.64 -18.59 7.30
CA ILE A 62 7.41 -18.71 8.55
C ILE A 62 6.77 -19.75 9.48
N LEU A 63 5.47 -19.68 9.68
CA LEU A 63 4.76 -20.60 10.57
C LEU A 63 4.73 -22.04 10.04
N SER A 64 4.41 -22.20 8.76
CA SER A 64 4.24 -23.52 8.14
C SER A 64 5.58 -24.24 7.92
N LEU A 65 6.57 -23.54 7.35
CA LEU A 65 7.86 -24.13 6.97
C LEU A 65 8.91 -24.00 8.09
N GLY A 66 8.90 -22.89 8.83
CA GLY A 66 9.87 -22.62 9.89
C GLY A 66 9.50 -23.33 11.21
N PHE A 67 8.26 -23.15 11.64
CA PHE A 67 7.78 -23.71 12.92
C PHE A 67 6.96 -24.98 12.75
N HIS A 68 6.68 -25.45 11.53
CA HIS A 68 5.86 -26.61 11.22
C HIS A 68 4.47 -26.59 11.90
N MET A 69 3.92 -25.40 12.06
CA MET A 69 2.61 -25.22 12.70
C MET A 69 1.48 -25.49 11.71
N ASN A 70 0.48 -26.24 12.13
CA ASN A 70 -0.74 -26.44 11.37
C ASN A 70 -1.65 -25.21 11.47
N ILE A 71 -1.64 -24.36 10.46
CA ILE A 71 -2.39 -23.09 10.40
C ILE A 71 -3.92 -23.34 10.41
N ARG A 72 -4.39 -24.55 10.14
CA ARG A 72 -5.82 -24.93 10.16
C ARG A 72 -6.44 -24.95 11.57
N GLN A 73 -5.65 -25.19 12.59
CA GLN A 73 -6.13 -25.27 13.96
C GLN A 73 -6.00 -23.91 14.67
N THR A 74 -6.67 -22.89 14.13
CA THR A 74 -6.50 -21.52 14.59
C THR A 74 -7.65 -21.10 15.48
N GLY A 75 -7.33 -20.86 16.76
CA GLY A 75 -8.20 -20.16 17.70
C GLY A 75 -8.03 -18.64 17.66
N LEU A 76 -8.81 -17.93 18.47
CA LEU A 76 -8.76 -16.47 18.60
C LEU A 76 -7.33 -15.94 18.85
N ALA A 77 -6.53 -16.63 19.67
CA ALA A 77 -5.15 -16.26 19.94
C ALA A 77 -4.29 -16.19 18.67
N PHE A 78 -4.49 -17.10 17.72
CA PHE A 78 -3.75 -17.10 16.47
C PHE A 78 -4.11 -15.89 15.61
N VAL A 79 -5.39 -15.50 15.55
CA VAL A 79 -5.84 -14.30 14.85
C VAL A 79 -5.17 -13.06 15.43
N VAL A 80 -5.13 -12.94 16.76
CA VAL A 80 -4.49 -11.80 17.45
C VAL A 80 -2.99 -11.75 17.16
N ILE A 81 -2.30 -12.89 17.25
CA ILE A 81 -0.86 -12.97 16.92
C ILE A 81 -0.63 -12.62 15.47
N GLY A 82 -1.45 -13.13 14.55
CA GLY A 82 -1.38 -12.81 13.12
C GLY A 82 -1.54 -11.32 12.85
N THR A 83 -2.50 -10.67 13.49
CA THR A 83 -2.73 -9.22 13.40
C THR A 83 -1.51 -8.41 13.89
N ILE A 84 -0.92 -8.81 15.01
CA ILE A 84 0.30 -8.17 15.54
C ILE A 84 1.46 -8.35 14.55
N MET A 85 1.67 -9.56 14.04
CA MET A 85 2.75 -9.85 13.09
C MET A 85 2.56 -9.11 11.77
N GLN A 86 1.33 -9.01 11.26
CA GLN A 86 1.00 -8.22 10.08
C GLN A 86 1.38 -6.74 10.29
N SER A 87 1.06 -6.18 11.46
CA SER A 87 1.43 -4.81 11.82
C SER A 87 2.94 -4.62 11.90
N VAL A 88 3.66 -5.57 12.50
CA VAL A 88 5.13 -5.56 12.61
C VAL A 88 5.76 -5.65 11.22
N LEU A 89 5.32 -6.57 10.37
CA LEU A 89 5.83 -6.70 9.00
C LEU A 89 5.60 -5.43 8.19
N LEU A 90 4.42 -4.83 8.31
CA LEU A 90 4.14 -3.54 7.67
C LEU A 90 5.15 -2.47 8.10
N LEU A 91 5.37 -2.29 9.42
CA LEU A 91 6.27 -1.29 9.97
C LEU A 91 7.75 -1.54 9.66
N LEU A 92 8.14 -2.77 9.36
CA LEU A 92 9.51 -3.10 9.00
C LEU A 92 9.76 -3.02 7.49
N VAL A 93 8.85 -3.57 6.70
CA VAL A 93 9.06 -3.75 5.25
C VAL A 93 8.70 -2.51 4.45
N GLU A 94 7.54 -1.89 4.72
CA GLU A 94 7.07 -0.74 3.94
C GLU A 94 8.04 0.46 4.01
N PRO A 95 8.58 0.89 5.19
CA PRO A 95 9.53 1.99 5.25
C PRO A 95 10.81 1.74 4.47
N VAL A 96 11.33 0.50 4.52
CA VAL A 96 12.52 0.11 3.74
C VAL A 96 12.24 0.21 2.24
N MET A 97 11.08 -0.25 1.79
CA MET A 97 10.70 -0.18 0.38
C MET A 97 10.48 1.26 -0.08
N LEU A 98 9.79 2.08 0.70
CA LEU A 98 9.53 3.47 0.37
C LEU A 98 10.82 4.30 0.34
N SER A 99 11.73 4.10 1.30
CA SER A 99 13.00 4.83 1.33
C SER A 99 13.95 4.42 0.20
N ARG A 100 13.97 3.13 -0.19
CA ARG A 100 14.88 2.65 -1.23
C ARG A 100 14.32 2.80 -2.65
N PHE A 101 13.04 2.52 -2.84
CA PHE A 101 12.41 2.44 -4.17
C PHE A 101 11.35 3.53 -4.40
N GLY A 102 10.87 4.20 -3.36
CA GLY A 102 9.76 5.15 -3.42
C GLY A 102 8.41 4.49 -3.69
N THR A 103 8.34 3.15 -3.61
CA THR A 103 7.13 2.39 -3.91
C THR A 103 7.14 1.03 -3.21
N THR A 104 5.98 0.38 -3.10
CA THR A 104 5.82 -1.02 -2.67
C THR A 104 5.37 -1.87 -3.86
N PRO A 105 5.42 -3.21 -3.81
CA PRO A 105 5.00 -4.06 -4.92
C PRO A 105 3.58 -3.76 -5.42
N GLY A 106 2.61 -3.63 -4.50
CA GLY A 106 1.25 -3.29 -4.85
C GLY A 106 1.13 -1.88 -5.43
N LYS A 107 1.79 -0.89 -4.83
CA LYS A 107 1.81 0.49 -5.36
C LYS A 107 2.46 0.55 -6.74
N PHE A 108 3.56 -0.18 -6.95
CA PHE A 108 4.25 -0.26 -8.24
C PHE A 108 3.33 -0.79 -9.35
N LEU A 109 2.57 -1.86 -9.08
CA LEU A 109 1.62 -2.43 -10.04
C LEU A 109 0.56 -1.42 -10.49
N PHE A 110 0.12 -0.54 -9.60
CA PHE A 110 -0.84 0.51 -9.93
C PHE A 110 -0.19 1.84 -10.38
N GLY A 111 1.13 1.89 -10.47
CA GLY A 111 1.86 3.08 -10.91
C GLY A 111 1.98 4.17 -9.85
N PHE A 112 1.77 3.87 -8.58
CA PHE A 112 1.96 4.82 -7.49
C PHE A 112 3.42 4.92 -7.09
N ARG A 113 3.89 6.15 -6.90
CA ARG A 113 5.17 6.46 -6.30
C ARG A 113 4.98 7.52 -5.20
N VAL A 114 5.70 7.34 -4.10
CA VAL A 114 5.70 8.25 -2.96
C VAL A 114 7.05 8.95 -2.91
N SER A 115 7.03 10.27 -2.78
CA SER A 115 8.22 11.12 -2.65
C SER A 115 8.00 12.16 -1.56
N ALA A 116 9.07 12.75 -1.04
CA ALA A 116 9.00 13.92 -0.18
C ALA A 116 8.48 15.14 -0.98
N GLU A 117 8.07 16.20 -0.31
CA GLU A 117 7.65 17.46 -0.94
C GLU A 117 8.70 18.02 -1.89
N SER A 118 9.99 17.85 -1.57
CA SER A 118 11.12 18.24 -2.43
C SER A 118 11.24 17.41 -3.73
N GLY A 119 10.37 16.41 -3.96
CA GLY A 119 10.48 15.44 -5.05
C GLY A 119 11.56 14.37 -4.84
N ALA A 120 12.35 14.45 -3.77
CA ALA A 120 13.34 13.45 -3.40
C ALA A 120 12.67 12.19 -2.85
N ARG A 121 13.44 11.11 -2.70
CA ARG A 121 12.96 9.91 -2.01
C ARG A 121 12.82 10.19 -0.53
N LEU A 122 11.83 9.56 0.11
CA LEU A 122 11.67 9.62 1.55
C LEU A 122 12.93 9.08 2.26
N THR A 123 13.34 9.73 3.32
CA THR A 123 14.26 9.15 4.28
C THR A 123 13.60 7.96 4.98
N TRP A 124 14.39 7.08 5.58
CA TRP A 124 13.84 5.95 6.32
C TRP A 124 12.91 6.40 7.47
N ARG A 125 13.25 7.49 8.14
CA ARG A 125 12.47 8.05 9.25
C ARG A 125 11.11 8.58 8.76
N GLU A 126 11.09 9.39 7.72
CA GLU A 126 9.83 9.90 7.11
C GLU A 126 8.95 8.75 6.63
N ALA A 127 9.54 7.74 5.98
CA ALA A 127 8.83 6.55 5.54
C ALA A 127 8.23 5.75 6.70
N TYR A 128 8.97 5.65 7.82
CA TYR A 128 8.51 4.97 9.04
C TYR A 128 7.37 5.73 9.71
N ASP A 129 7.51 7.04 9.91
CA ASP A 129 6.48 7.90 10.50
C ASP A 129 5.20 7.86 9.67
N ARG A 130 5.32 7.98 8.34
CA ARG A 130 4.21 7.82 7.40
C ARG A 130 3.52 6.46 7.54
N THR A 131 4.29 5.37 7.57
CA THR A 131 3.73 4.01 7.69
C THR A 131 3.04 3.81 9.03
N GLY A 132 3.57 4.40 10.10
CA GLY A 132 2.94 4.43 11.42
C GLY A 132 1.57 5.13 11.41
N ILE A 133 1.46 6.27 10.73
CA ILE A 133 0.18 6.99 10.54
C ILE A 133 -0.79 6.14 9.72
N VAL A 134 -0.33 5.51 8.63
CA VAL A 134 -1.14 4.59 7.82
C VAL A 134 -1.68 3.44 8.67
N LEU A 135 -0.85 2.80 9.48
CA LEU A 135 -1.28 1.71 10.36
C LEU A 135 -2.33 2.17 11.38
N LYS A 136 -2.13 3.33 11.98
CA LYS A 136 -3.01 3.88 13.01
C LYS A 136 -4.32 4.43 12.43
N ARG A 137 -4.21 5.27 11.41
CA ARG A 137 -5.33 6.06 10.87
C ARG A 137 -5.98 5.42 9.64
N GLY A 138 -5.20 4.71 8.83
CA GLY A 138 -5.68 4.03 7.63
C GLY A 138 -6.26 2.65 7.93
N LEU A 139 -5.49 1.80 8.64
CA LEU A 139 -5.80 0.39 8.84
C LEU A 139 -6.38 0.07 10.25
N GLY A 140 -6.35 1.04 11.18
CA GLY A 140 -6.88 0.84 12.52
C GLY A 140 -6.23 -0.33 13.26
N PHE A 141 -4.90 -0.54 13.09
CA PHE A 141 -4.12 -1.66 13.65
C PHE A 141 -4.68 -3.04 13.28
N TYR A 142 -5.37 -3.16 12.15
CA TYR A 142 -6.05 -4.38 11.71
C TYR A 142 -7.07 -4.94 12.73
N ILE A 143 -7.55 -4.11 13.66
CA ILE A 143 -8.64 -4.50 14.57
C ILE A 143 -9.92 -4.63 13.73
N PRO A 144 -10.61 -5.80 13.69
CA PRO A 144 -11.57 -6.12 12.65
C PRO A 144 -12.63 -5.06 12.40
N VAL A 145 -13.44 -4.68 13.38
CA VAL A 145 -14.51 -3.68 13.19
C VAL A 145 -13.94 -2.26 13.05
N TYR A 146 -12.95 -1.92 13.88
CA TYR A 146 -12.32 -0.60 13.86
C TYR A 146 -11.54 -0.35 12.56
N GLY A 147 -10.83 -1.37 12.07
CA GLY A 147 -10.12 -1.32 10.79
C GLY A 147 -11.06 -0.99 9.63
N LEU A 148 -12.18 -1.71 9.51
CA LEU A 148 -13.19 -1.45 8.48
C LEU A 148 -13.74 -0.02 8.52
N ILE A 149 -13.99 0.51 9.73
CA ILE A 149 -14.45 1.91 9.89
C ILE A 149 -13.38 2.88 9.39
N ARG A 150 -12.10 2.64 9.73
CA ARG A 150 -10.99 3.50 9.30
C ARG A 150 -10.75 3.42 7.80
N GLU A 151 -10.75 2.25 7.22
CA GLU A 151 -10.63 2.05 5.77
C GLU A 151 -11.77 2.72 5.00
N TYR A 152 -13.01 2.58 5.47
CA TYR A 152 -14.15 3.26 4.88
C TYR A 152 -14.05 4.78 4.99
N SER A 153 -13.62 5.32 6.13
CA SER A 153 -13.36 6.76 6.30
C SER A 153 -12.32 7.23 5.30
N SER A 154 -11.17 6.55 5.22
CA SER A 154 -10.09 6.87 4.28
C SER A 154 -10.53 6.80 2.81
N TYR A 155 -11.38 5.81 2.47
CA TYR A 155 -11.98 5.71 1.14
C TYR A 155 -12.86 6.93 0.84
N ARG A 156 -13.74 7.30 1.78
CA ARG A 156 -14.66 8.42 1.64
C ARG A 156 -13.90 9.74 1.48
N ASP A 157 -12.89 9.98 2.31
CA ASP A 157 -12.10 11.20 2.33
C ASP A 157 -11.27 11.31 1.04
N CYS A 158 -10.65 10.23 0.59
CA CYS A 158 -9.98 10.15 -0.71
C CYS A 158 -10.95 10.40 -1.88
N LYS A 159 -12.19 9.87 -1.83
CA LYS A 159 -13.21 10.10 -2.87
C LYS A 159 -13.64 11.56 -2.96
N LYS A 160 -13.64 12.29 -1.84
CA LYS A 160 -13.93 13.73 -1.80
C LYS A 160 -12.75 14.59 -2.30
N GLY A 161 -11.57 14.01 -2.48
CA GLY A 161 -10.34 14.73 -2.81
C GLY A 161 -9.69 15.37 -1.60
N GLU A 162 -10.05 14.95 -0.38
CA GLU A 162 -9.39 15.40 0.84
C GLU A 162 -7.98 14.78 0.93
N ILE A 163 -7.01 15.53 1.46
CA ILE A 163 -5.66 15.03 1.71
C ILE A 163 -5.74 14.08 2.91
N LEU A 164 -5.17 12.89 2.74
CA LEU A 164 -5.11 11.93 3.83
C LEU A 164 -3.97 12.30 4.81
N GLU A 165 -4.17 12.12 6.11
CA GLU A 165 -3.21 12.52 7.15
C GLU A 165 -1.76 12.03 6.90
N TRP A 166 -1.57 10.89 6.24
CA TRP A 166 -0.24 10.36 5.89
C TRP A 166 0.30 10.89 4.56
N GLU A 167 -0.38 11.84 3.95
CA GLU A 167 0.02 12.51 2.70
C GLU A 167 0.25 14.00 2.89
N GLU A 168 0.13 14.51 4.12
CA GLU A 168 0.34 15.94 4.42
C GLU A 168 1.77 16.38 4.06
N ASP A 169 2.78 15.54 4.37
CA ASP A 169 4.20 15.83 4.12
C ASP A 169 4.78 15.07 2.92
N ASN A 170 3.91 14.48 2.07
CA ASN A 170 4.37 13.57 1.02
C ASN A 170 3.57 13.73 -0.27
N ILE A 171 4.27 13.70 -1.39
CA ILE A 171 3.66 13.72 -2.71
C ILE A 171 3.42 12.28 -3.19
N LEU A 172 2.17 11.97 -3.51
CA LEU A 172 1.80 10.75 -4.19
C LEU A 172 1.63 11.04 -5.69
N THR A 173 2.47 10.45 -6.51
CA THR A 173 2.35 10.52 -7.97
C THR A 173 1.73 9.26 -8.54
N LEU A 174 0.96 9.39 -9.61
CA LEU A 174 0.32 8.28 -10.31
C LEU A 174 0.75 8.28 -11.79
N ASP A 175 1.40 7.21 -12.21
CA ASP A 175 1.67 6.94 -13.62
C ASP A 175 0.52 6.14 -14.23
N GLU A 176 -0.28 6.77 -15.06
CA GLU A 176 -1.44 6.15 -15.72
C GLU A 176 -1.08 5.42 -17.04
N ARG A 177 0.19 5.43 -17.43
CA ARG A 177 0.63 4.72 -18.64
C ARG A 177 0.31 3.23 -18.50
N HIS A 178 -0.31 2.68 -19.54
CA HIS A 178 -0.65 1.25 -19.62
C HIS A 178 -1.55 0.74 -18.48
N MET A 179 -2.42 1.58 -17.93
CA MET A 179 -3.26 1.26 -16.77
C MET A 179 -4.08 -0.03 -16.95
N ARG A 180 -4.60 -0.30 -18.17
CA ARG A 180 -5.36 -1.54 -18.45
C ARG A 180 -4.51 -2.79 -18.21
N TRP A 181 -3.25 -2.77 -18.67
CA TRP A 181 -2.31 -3.87 -18.43
C TRP A 181 -1.88 -3.99 -16.98
N LYS A 182 -1.72 -2.86 -16.27
CA LYS A 182 -1.42 -2.84 -14.83
C LYS A 182 -2.54 -3.49 -14.02
N VAL A 183 -3.80 -3.22 -14.36
CA VAL A 183 -4.95 -3.86 -13.71
C VAL A 183 -5.00 -5.36 -13.99
N ILE A 184 -4.80 -5.80 -15.23
CA ILE A 184 -4.73 -7.22 -15.58
C ILE A 184 -3.59 -7.90 -14.81
N ALA A 185 -2.40 -7.28 -14.78
CA ALA A 185 -1.26 -7.79 -14.02
C ALA A 185 -1.56 -7.89 -12.53
N ALA A 186 -2.25 -6.90 -11.94
CA ALA A 186 -2.66 -6.92 -10.54
C ALA A 186 -3.60 -8.08 -10.22
N VAL A 187 -4.59 -8.34 -11.09
CA VAL A 187 -5.52 -9.48 -10.94
C VAL A 187 -4.77 -10.81 -11.04
N LEU A 188 -3.85 -10.94 -12.01
CA LEU A 188 -3.02 -12.14 -12.14
C LEU A 188 -2.13 -12.35 -10.91
N VAL A 189 -1.49 -11.29 -10.41
CA VAL A 189 -0.65 -11.35 -9.21
C VAL A 189 -1.47 -11.78 -8.01
N LEU A 190 -2.64 -11.19 -7.77
CA LEU A 190 -3.54 -11.61 -6.68
C LEU A 190 -3.92 -13.07 -6.81
N SER A 191 -4.31 -13.53 -8.00
CA SER A 191 -4.66 -14.94 -8.24
C SER A 191 -3.50 -15.89 -7.94
N VAL A 192 -2.27 -15.52 -8.36
CA VAL A 192 -1.06 -16.31 -8.07
C VAL A 192 -0.76 -16.31 -6.57
N LEU A 193 -0.90 -15.18 -5.91
CA LEU A 193 -0.69 -15.05 -4.46
C LEU A 193 -1.71 -15.89 -3.68
N ASP A 194 -2.98 -15.92 -4.09
CA ASP A 194 -4.01 -16.77 -3.46
C ASP A 194 -3.69 -18.24 -3.62
N VAL A 195 -3.29 -18.68 -4.82
CA VAL A 195 -2.86 -20.06 -5.07
C VAL A 195 -1.63 -20.41 -4.23
N LEU A 196 -0.65 -19.50 -4.15
CA LEU A 196 0.54 -19.70 -3.33
C LEU A 196 0.19 -19.83 -1.85
N ASN A 197 -0.67 -18.96 -1.34
CA ASN A 197 -1.15 -19.00 0.04
C ASN A 197 -1.87 -20.33 0.34
N TYR A 198 -2.68 -20.83 -0.61
CA TYR A 198 -3.32 -22.12 -0.48
C TYR A 198 -2.30 -23.27 -0.36
N PHE A 199 -1.24 -23.27 -1.19
CA PHE A 199 -0.19 -24.30 -1.10
C PHE A 199 0.61 -24.21 0.20
N VAL A 200 0.95 -23.01 0.67
CA VAL A 200 1.60 -22.80 1.97
C VAL A 200 0.73 -23.33 3.10
N TRP A 201 -0.57 -23.07 3.03
CA TRP A 201 -1.54 -23.56 3.98
C TRP A 201 -1.68 -25.09 3.98
N GLN A 202 -1.67 -25.73 2.78
CA GLN A 202 -1.65 -27.18 2.64
C GLN A 202 -0.35 -27.81 3.18
N ALA A 203 0.81 -27.16 2.94
CA ALA A 203 2.10 -27.67 3.41
C ALA A 203 2.14 -27.76 4.95
N GLY A 204 1.55 -26.80 5.66
CA GLY A 204 1.44 -26.84 7.13
C GLY A 204 0.48 -27.92 7.67
N ALA A 205 -0.40 -28.45 6.82
CA ALA A 205 -1.32 -29.52 7.21
C ALA A 205 -0.75 -30.93 7.02
N LEU A 206 0.40 -31.06 6.35
CA LEU A 206 1.03 -32.36 6.12
C LEU A 206 1.66 -32.88 7.41
N PRO A 207 1.47 -34.18 7.77
CA PRO A 207 2.11 -34.75 8.95
C PRO A 207 3.63 -34.71 8.81
N GLN A 208 4.31 -34.34 9.89
CA GLN A 208 5.78 -34.21 9.94
C GLN A 208 6.50 -35.55 9.73
N ASN A 209 5.93 -36.65 10.19
CA ASN A 209 6.46 -38.00 10.01
C ASN A 209 5.96 -38.61 8.70
N ARG A 210 6.77 -38.52 7.67
CA ARG A 210 6.59 -39.35 6.43
C ARG A 210 7.28 -40.71 6.57
N GLY A 211 7.55 -41.18 7.80
CA GLY A 211 8.02 -42.54 8.06
C GLY A 211 6.97 -43.59 7.76
N ASN A 212 7.41 -44.83 7.58
CA ASN A 212 6.57 -45.97 7.24
C ASN A 212 5.26 -45.99 8.06
N ILE A 213 4.15 -45.71 7.40
CA ILE A 213 2.82 -45.86 7.96
C ILE A 213 2.62 -47.36 8.10
N THR A 214 2.75 -47.91 9.31
CA THR A 214 2.35 -49.26 9.63
C THR A 214 0.82 -49.34 9.65
N ALA A 215 0.25 -50.41 9.18
CA ALA A 215 -1.21 -50.63 9.09
C ALA A 215 -1.96 -50.54 10.46
N ALA A 216 -1.26 -50.17 11.54
CA ALA A 216 -1.78 -49.95 12.89
C ALA A 216 -1.99 -48.48 13.25
N GLN A 217 -1.74 -47.55 12.32
CA GLN A 217 -2.06 -46.10 12.43
C GLN A 217 -3.20 -45.73 11.48
#